data_3e750dd1c9dfd5eb995ece7ffa5ae707
#
_entry.id   3e750dd1c9dfd5eb995ece7ffa5ae707
#
_cell.length_a   1.000
_cell.length_b   1.000
_cell.length_c   1.000
_cell.angle_alpha   90.00
_cell.angle_beta   90.00
_cell.angle_gamma   90.00
#
_symmetry.space_group_name_H-M   'P 1'
#
loop_
_entity.id
_entity.type
_entity.pdbx_description
1 polymer ?
#
loop_
_entity_poly.entity_id
_entity_poly.type
_entity_poly.pdbx_seq_one_letter_code
_entity_poly.pdbx_strand_id
1 'polypeptide(L)'
;MAYRILTLSPGSTSTKVAVFEGEKTVMKSNVRHDPAELAGFDFARDQLQYRIDTVKAELAAAGVDLASIDAYSGYCGGMGPTVGGIFAIDQTVCDHVLNCGMNHPAILGAPILYQFAQETGKPAFAVNQPDTDELDDVARITGYPGVYRKSHVHCLNQKECAIRYADSLGKRYDEVNVIVAHVGGGLSVAAHRHGRMVDTNDVLEGSGPFAPNRSGDVPAKPVAQLAFSGEHSKQEVMGVIGKTGGLLGLLGTDDAIAINERIDAGDAWAKLVYEAMAYQTAKQIGAFAAALEGKVDGIVMTGGVSNDEGFVAYVERKVGWIAPVVAYGGDFEMEGAAAGAVRALEGTEDVMTYTGEPSWDGFHLDGAFADVEA
;
A
#
# COMPACT_ATOMS: atom_id res chain seq x y z
N MET A 1 15.29 -6.79 -25.92
CA MET A 1 14.71 -5.42 -26.00
C MET A 1 14.02 -5.18 -24.67
N ALA A 2 14.07 -3.97 -24.14
CA ALA A 2 13.34 -3.67 -22.93
C ALA A 2 11.83 -3.62 -23.24
N TYR A 3 11.01 -4.25 -22.39
CA TYR A 3 9.55 -4.19 -22.51
C TYR A 3 9.04 -2.79 -22.17
N ARG A 4 7.98 -2.38 -22.86
CA ARG A 4 7.30 -1.12 -22.62
C ARG A 4 6.00 -1.35 -21.87
N ILE A 5 5.95 -0.93 -20.62
CA ILE A 5 4.85 -1.20 -19.71
C ILE A 5 4.10 0.08 -19.37
N LEU A 6 2.77 0.07 -19.56
CA LEU A 6 1.91 1.12 -19.06
C LEU A 6 1.41 0.72 -17.67
N THR A 7 1.58 1.64 -16.71
CA THR A 7 1.06 1.47 -15.35
C THR A 7 0.08 2.57 -14.99
N LEU A 8 -0.89 2.21 -14.12
CA LEU A 8 -1.95 3.13 -13.73
C LEU A 8 -2.36 2.90 -12.27
N SER A 9 -2.71 4.00 -11.57
CA SER A 9 -3.24 3.99 -10.21
C SER A 9 -4.36 5.03 -10.05
N PRO A 10 -5.64 4.61 -10.10
CA PRO A 10 -6.77 5.50 -9.91
C PRO A 10 -6.95 5.83 -8.43
N GLY A 11 -6.82 7.11 -8.08
CA GLY A 11 -7.10 7.64 -6.74
C GLY A 11 -8.40 8.43 -6.67
N SER A 12 -8.77 8.88 -5.46
CA SER A 12 -10.03 9.59 -5.23
C SER A 12 -10.14 10.88 -6.06
N THR A 13 -9.06 11.65 -6.15
CA THR A 13 -9.04 12.98 -6.80
C THR A 13 -8.13 13.05 -8.02
N SER A 14 -7.44 11.96 -8.35
CA SER A 14 -6.51 11.93 -9.47
C SER A 14 -6.35 10.52 -10.03
N THR A 15 -5.79 10.43 -11.24
CA THR A 15 -5.31 9.18 -11.83
C THR A 15 -3.84 9.35 -12.16
N LYS A 16 -2.99 8.55 -11.52
CA LYS A 16 -1.57 8.44 -11.89
C LYS A 16 -1.46 7.51 -13.08
N VAL A 17 -0.68 7.88 -14.08
CA VAL A 17 -0.34 7.05 -15.24
C VAL A 17 1.14 7.18 -15.53
N ALA A 18 1.81 6.08 -15.84
CA ALA A 18 3.19 6.10 -16.28
C ALA A 18 3.46 5.05 -17.35
N VAL A 19 4.48 5.29 -18.15
CA VAL A 19 5.02 4.34 -19.13
C VAL A 19 6.49 4.15 -18.82
N PHE A 20 6.89 2.90 -18.67
CA PHE A 20 8.28 2.49 -18.42
C PHE A 20 8.81 1.71 -19.61
N GLU A 21 10.11 1.85 -19.89
CA GLU A 21 10.85 1.01 -20.81
C GLU A 21 12.03 0.40 -20.04
N GLY A 22 11.87 -0.83 -19.60
CA GLY A 22 12.71 -1.39 -18.55
C GLY A 22 12.57 -0.56 -17.25
N GLU A 23 13.69 -0.13 -16.68
CA GLU A 23 13.70 0.74 -15.49
C GLU A 23 13.52 2.24 -15.81
N LYS A 24 13.56 2.61 -17.10
CA LYS A 24 13.48 4.01 -17.52
C LYS A 24 12.03 4.48 -17.56
N THR A 25 11.72 5.55 -16.84
CA THR A 25 10.44 6.26 -16.98
C THR A 25 10.44 7.03 -18.31
N VAL A 26 9.54 6.64 -19.22
CA VAL A 26 9.30 7.32 -20.51
C VAL A 26 8.31 8.46 -20.33
N MET A 27 7.26 8.22 -19.54
CA MET A 27 6.21 9.18 -19.23
C MET A 27 5.71 8.93 -17.82
N LYS A 28 5.43 9.98 -17.05
CA LYS A 28 4.75 9.91 -15.75
C LYS A 28 3.88 11.15 -15.59
N SER A 29 2.60 10.96 -15.33
CA SER A 29 1.61 12.01 -15.12
C SER A 29 0.73 11.69 -13.91
N ASN A 30 0.26 12.73 -13.24
CA ASN A 30 -0.74 12.64 -12.18
C ASN A 30 -1.89 13.59 -12.53
N VAL A 31 -2.86 13.06 -13.27
CA VAL A 31 -4.01 13.82 -13.76
C VAL A 31 -4.96 14.09 -12.60
N ARG A 32 -5.12 15.34 -12.25
CA ARG A 32 -6.11 15.76 -11.26
C ARG A 32 -7.48 15.92 -11.94
N HIS A 33 -8.50 15.34 -11.32
CA HIS A 33 -9.88 15.47 -11.77
C HIS A 33 -10.56 16.68 -11.14
N ASP A 34 -11.42 17.34 -11.91
CA ASP A 34 -12.24 18.43 -11.37
C ASP A 34 -13.26 17.85 -10.36
N PRO A 35 -13.30 18.35 -9.11
CA PRO A 35 -14.29 17.93 -8.14
C PRO A 35 -15.74 18.08 -8.62
N ALA A 36 -16.03 19.07 -9.47
CA ALA A 36 -17.36 19.28 -10.03
C ALA A 36 -17.75 18.17 -11.03
N GLU A 37 -16.78 17.67 -11.82
CA GLU A 37 -17.01 16.53 -12.71
C GLU A 37 -17.19 15.23 -11.91
N LEU A 38 -16.37 15.03 -10.87
CA LEU A 38 -16.48 13.84 -10.01
C LEU A 38 -17.80 13.81 -9.24
N ALA A 39 -18.33 14.96 -8.83
CA ALA A 39 -19.62 15.06 -8.14
C ALA A 39 -20.83 14.66 -9.02
N GLY A 40 -20.64 14.54 -10.33
CA GLY A 40 -21.64 14.06 -11.27
C GLY A 40 -21.84 12.53 -11.26
N PHE A 41 -21.02 11.78 -10.52
CA PHE A 41 -21.09 10.32 -10.44
C PHE A 41 -21.56 9.88 -9.05
N ASP A 42 -22.58 9.02 -9.00
CA ASP A 42 -23.09 8.48 -7.73
C ASP A 42 -22.13 7.46 -7.12
N PHE A 43 -21.48 6.65 -7.95
CA PHE A 43 -20.53 5.62 -7.53
C PHE A 43 -19.21 5.71 -8.28
N ALA A 44 -18.13 5.24 -7.63
CA ALA A 44 -16.81 5.19 -8.26
C ALA A 44 -16.80 4.40 -9.57
N ARG A 45 -17.55 3.30 -9.66
CA ARG A 45 -17.67 2.48 -10.89
C ARG A 45 -18.22 3.24 -12.08
N ASP A 46 -19.05 4.27 -11.85
CA ASP A 46 -19.67 5.05 -12.91
C ASP A 46 -18.66 5.97 -13.61
N GLN A 47 -17.48 6.19 -12.99
CA GLN A 47 -16.37 6.98 -13.53
C GLN A 47 -15.52 6.22 -14.56
N LEU A 48 -15.83 4.95 -14.88
CA LEU A 48 -14.96 4.08 -15.68
C LEU A 48 -14.63 4.73 -17.05
N GLN A 49 -15.63 5.08 -17.84
CA GLN A 49 -15.40 5.67 -19.17
C GLN A 49 -14.69 7.03 -19.09
N TYR A 50 -15.09 7.88 -18.16
CA TYR A 50 -14.45 9.16 -17.93
C TYR A 50 -12.94 9.01 -17.66
N ARG A 51 -12.55 8.04 -16.85
CA ARG A 51 -11.14 7.79 -16.53
C ARG A 51 -10.37 7.13 -17.68
N ILE A 52 -11.00 6.26 -18.45
CA ILE A 52 -10.42 5.72 -19.69
C ILE A 52 -10.09 6.84 -20.65
N ASP A 53 -11.04 7.74 -20.90
CA ASP A 53 -10.86 8.87 -21.82
C ASP A 53 -9.76 9.83 -21.34
N THR A 54 -9.71 10.06 -20.02
CA THR A 54 -8.66 10.86 -19.38
C THR A 54 -7.27 10.25 -19.61
N VAL A 55 -7.11 8.95 -19.35
CA VAL A 55 -5.81 8.26 -19.55
C VAL A 55 -5.42 8.27 -21.03
N LYS A 56 -6.36 8.03 -21.95
CA LYS A 56 -6.09 8.09 -23.39
C LYS A 56 -5.65 9.50 -23.85
N ALA A 57 -6.28 10.54 -23.31
CA ALA A 57 -5.90 11.92 -23.61
C ALA A 57 -4.47 12.25 -23.13
N GLU A 58 -4.10 11.79 -21.93
CA GLU A 58 -2.74 11.96 -21.40
C GLU A 58 -1.69 11.24 -22.24
N LEU A 59 -1.97 10.00 -22.65
CA LEU A 59 -1.07 9.23 -23.49
C LEU A 59 -0.89 9.91 -24.85
N ALA A 60 -1.98 10.37 -25.46
CA ALA A 60 -1.94 11.08 -26.74
C ALA A 60 -1.16 12.40 -26.64
N ALA A 61 -1.35 13.18 -25.55
CA ALA A 61 -0.61 14.40 -25.29
C ALA A 61 0.91 14.15 -25.13
N ALA A 62 1.27 13.00 -24.55
CA ALA A 62 2.67 12.56 -24.41
C ALA A 62 3.23 11.88 -25.68
N GLY A 63 2.44 11.73 -26.75
CA GLY A 63 2.85 11.05 -27.97
C GLY A 63 3.04 9.54 -27.80
N VAL A 64 2.36 8.92 -26.81
CA VAL A 64 2.41 7.49 -26.58
C VAL A 64 1.24 6.80 -27.27
N ASP A 65 1.58 5.90 -28.20
CA ASP A 65 0.61 5.03 -28.85
C ASP A 65 0.42 3.75 -28.02
N LEU A 66 -0.84 3.39 -27.71
CA LEU A 66 -1.20 2.14 -27.01
C LEU A 66 -0.66 0.90 -27.74
N ALA A 67 -0.60 0.92 -29.08
CA ALA A 67 -0.02 -0.17 -29.87
C ALA A 67 1.48 -0.42 -29.59
N SER A 68 2.17 0.57 -29.02
CA SER A 68 3.59 0.47 -28.64
C SER A 68 3.81 -0.16 -27.26
N ILE A 69 2.74 -0.44 -26.51
CA ILE A 69 2.79 -1.02 -25.16
C ILE A 69 2.84 -2.55 -25.28
N ASP A 70 3.70 -3.19 -24.49
CA ASP A 70 3.85 -4.65 -24.46
C ASP A 70 2.94 -5.31 -23.41
N ALA A 71 2.69 -4.62 -22.29
CA ALA A 71 1.74 -5.06 -21.26
C ALA A 71 1.23 -3.88 -20.41
N TYR A 72 0.11 -4.13 -19.73
CA TYR A 72 -0.57 -3.19 -18.85
C TYR A 72 -0.51 -3.70 -17.41
N SER A 73 -0.28 -2.82 -16.43
CA SER A 73 -0.28 -3.19 -15.02
C SER A 73 -0.70 -2.02 -14.14
N GLY A 74 -0.98 -2.25 -12.85
CA GLY A 74 -1.30 -1.14 -11.97
C GLY A 74 -1.95 -1.53 -10.65
N TYR A 75 -2.41 -0.51 -9.96
CA TYR A 75 -3.09 -0.62 -8.69
C TYR A 75 -4.56 -0.99 -8.91
N CYS A 76 -4.94 -2.21 -8.52
CA CYS A 76 -6.27 -2.79 -8.71
C CYS A 76 -6.87 -3.16 -7.35
N GLY A 77 -7.62 -2.25 -6.72
CA GLY A 77 -8.32 -2.54 -5.47
C GLY A 77 -9.63 -3.30 -5.70
N GLY A 78 -10.14 -3.93 -4.65
CA GLY A 78 -11.43 -4.60 -4.64
C GLY A 78 -11.41 -6.06 -5.10
N MET A 79 -10.24 -6.67 -5.23
CA MET A 79 -10.11 -8.10 -5.50
C MET A 79 -10.44 -8.98 -4.27
N GLY A 80 -10.53 -8.36 -3.07
CA GLY A 80 -10.66 -9.08 -1.81
C GLY A 80 -9.33 -9.67 -1.35
N PRO A 81 -9.28 -10.38 -0.22
CA PRO A 81 -8.07 -11.01 0.27
C PRO A 81 -7.49 -11.97 -0.75
N THR A 82 -6.27 -11.70 -1.25
CA THR A 82 -5.55 -12.56 -2.20
C THR A 82 -4.16 -12.89 -1.67
N VAL A 83 -3.56 -13.95 -2.17
CA VAL A 83 -2.10 -14.14 -2.01
C VAL A 83 -1.35 -13.08 -2.82
N GLY A 84 -0.11 -12.80 -2.43
CA GLY A 84 0.77 -11.93 -3.23
C GLY A 84 1.23 -12.61 -4.52
N GLY A 85 1.63 -11.80 -5.49
CA GLY A 85 2.11 -12.26 -6.79
C GLY A 85 1.41 -11.54 -7.94
N ILE A 86 1.39 -12.17 -9.10
CA ILE A 86 0.90 -11.60 -10.35
C ILE A 86 -0.36 -12.35 -10.80
N PHE A 87 -1.47 -11.63 -10.95
CA PHE A 87 -2.71 -12.17 -11.51
C PHE A 87 -2.94 -11.64 -12.92
N ALA A 88 -3.35 -12.50 -13.85
CA ALA A 88 -3.88 -12.04 -15.12
C ALA A 88 -5.20 -11.27 -14.90
N ILE A 89 -5.33 -10.11 -15.52
CA ILE A 89 -6.59 -9.36 -15.50
C ILE A 89 -7.45 -9.87 -16.66
N ASP A 90 -8.57 -10.49 -16.30
CA ASP A 90 -9.58 -10.98 -17.21
C ASP A 90 -10.97 -10.40 -16.87
N GLN A 91 -12.00 -10.89 -17.54
CA GLN A 91 -13.39 -10.46 -17.29
C GLN A 91 -13.84 -10.81 -15.86
N THR A 92 -13.37 -11.94 -15.31
CA THR A 92 -13.72 -12.38 -13.94
C THR A 92 -13.23 -11.37 -12.90
N VAL A 93 -11.99 -10.89 -13.03
CA VAL A 93 -11.44 -9.82 -12.17
C VAL A 93 -12.29 -8.55 -12.29
N CYS A 94 -12.59 -8.12 -13.52
CA CYS A 94 -13.37 -6.90 -13.75
C CYS A 94 -14.78 -6.98 -13.15
N ASP A 95 -15.49 -8.09 -13.36
CA ASP A 95 -16.82 -8.31 -12.82
C ASP A 95 -16.81 -8.31 -11.28
N HIS A 96 -15.81 -8.96 -10.69
CA HIS A 96 -15.67 -8.99 -9.23
C HIS A 96 -15.45 -7.60 -8.66
N VAL A 97 -14.43 -6.85 -9.11
CA VAL A 97 -14.09 -5.56 -8.53
C VAL A 97 -15.18 -4.50 -8.70
N LEU A 98 -15.93 -4.53 -9.82
CA LEU A 98 -17.04 -3.62 -10.04
C LEU A 98 -18.27 -3.93 -9.17
N ASN A 99 -18.35 -5.13 -8.59
CA ASN A 99 -19.47 -5.60 -7.76
C ASN A 99 -19.07 -5.89 -6.30
N CYS A 100 -17.82 -5.65 -5.89
CA CYS A 100 -17.31 -5.95 -4.55
C CYS A 100 -17.89 -5.06 -3.42
N GLY A 101 -18.74 -4.08 -3.75
CA GLY A 101 -19.35 -3.16 -2.78
C GLY A 101 -18.48 -1.96 -2.38
N MET A 102 -17.21 -1.94 -2.74
CA MET A 102 -16.32 -0.82 -2.47
C MET A 102 -16.68 0.39 -3.34
N ASN A 103 -16.91 1.54 -2.71
CA ASN A 103 -17.12 2.81 -3.43
C ASN A 103 -15.83 3.67 -3.42
N HIS A 104 -14.78 3.16 -4.04
CA HIS A 104 -13.50 3.84 -4.17
C HIS A 104 -12.91 3.62 -5.58
N PRO A 105 -12.33 4.67 -6.23
CA PRO A 105 -11.82 4.55 -7.61
C PRO A 105 -10.72 3.50 -7.84
N ALA A 106 -10.08 3.00 -6.81
CA ALA A 106 -9.11 1.91 -6.93
C ALA A 106 -9.68 0.65 -7.64
N ILE A 107 -11.03 0.42 -7.56
CA ILE A 107 -11.71 -0.68 -8.26
C ILE A 107 -11.66 -0.54 -9.79
N LEU A 108 -11.34 0.64 -10.30
CA LEU A 108 -11.31 0.92 -11.75
C LEU A 108 -9.96 0.55 -12.38
N GLY A 109 -8.93 0.25 -11.57
CA GLY A 109 -7.61 -0.14 -12.09
C GLY A 109 -7.70 -1.30 -13.06
N ALA A 110 -8.23 -2.43 -12.62
CA ALA A 110 -8.35 -3.62 -13.46
C ALA A 110 -9.25 -3.41 -14.70
N PRO A 111 -10.47 -2.84 -14.61
CA PRO A 111 -11.32 -2.61 -15.79
C PRO A 111 -10.68 -1.68 -16.85
N ILE A 112 -9.98 -0.63 -16.44
CA ILE A 112 -9.28 0.28 -17.37
C ILE A 112 -8.15 -0.46 -18.10
N LEU A 113 -7.31 -1.19 -17.36
CA LEU A 113 -6.21 -1.96 -17.92
C LEU A 113 -6.71 -3.09 -18.85
N TYR A 114 -7.80 -3.75 -18.46
CA TYR A 114 -8.43 -4.78 -19.27
C TYR A 114 -8.96 -4.24 -20.60
N GLN A 115 -9.58 -3.06 -20.59
CA GLN A 115 -10.03 -2.42 -21.82
C GLN A 115 -8.86 -2.16 -22.77
N PHE A 116 -7.74 -1.62 -22.28
CA PHE A 116 -6.57 -1.41 -23.12
C PHE A 116 -5.98 -2.74 -23.64
N ALA A 117 -5.99 -3.78 -22.81
CA ALA A 117 -5.57 -5.12 -23.20
C ALA A 117 -6.44 -5.66 -24.36
N GLN A 118 -7.76 -5.50 -24.28
CA GLN A 118 -8.68 -5.92 -25.34
C GLN A 118 -8.49 -5.12 -26.64
N GLU A 119 -8.24 -3.82 -26.56
CA GLU A 119 -8.02 -2.97 -27.73
C GLU A 119 -6.72 -3.32 -28.48
N THR A 120 -5.68 -3.77 -27.77
CA THR A 120 -4.36 -4.01 -28.33
C THR A 120 -3.98 -5.48 -28.49
N GLY A 121 -4.74 -6.39 -27.89
CA GLY A 121 -4.39 -7.82 -27.82
C GLY A 121 -3.18 -8.12 -26.94
N LYS A 122 -2.79 -7.19 -26.02
CA LYS A 122 -1.67 -7.35 -25.10
C LYS A 122 -2.17 -7.77 -23.72
N PRO A 123 -1.32 -8.43 -22.88
CA PRO A 123 -1.73 -8.85 -21.55
C PRO A 123 -1.86 -7.68 -20.57
N ALA A 124 -2.72 -7.87 -19.55
CA ALA A 124 -2.84 -6.99 -18.40
C ALA A 124 -2.67 -7.77 -17.10
N PHE A 125 -1.99 -7.17 -16.12
CA PHE A 125 -1.62 -7.82 -14.87
C PHE A 125 -1.97 -6.97 -13.64
N ALA A 126 -2.46 -7.64 -12.61
CA ALA A 126 -2.62 -7.12 -11.26
C ALA A 126 -1.47 -7.67 -10.41
N VAL A 127 -0.56 -6.78 -9.94
CA VAL A 127 0.67 -7.16 -9.25
C VAL A 127 0.60 -6.78 -7.78
N ASN A 128 0.74 -7.75 -6.85
CA ASN A 128 0.79 -7.52 -5.41
C ASN A 128 -0.26 -6.50 -4.93
N GLN A 129 -1.52 -6.84 -5.09
CA GLN A 129 -2.64 -5.93 -4.92
C GLN A 129 -2.77 -5.40 -3.48
N PRO A 130 -3.45 -4.25 -3.26
CA PRO A 130 -3.63 -3.70 -1.91
C PRO A 130 -4.40 -4.64 -0.98
N ASP A 131 -5.20 -5.53 -1.54
CA ASP A 131 -5.99 -6.53 -0.80
C ASP A 131 -5.19 -7.83 -0.52
N THR A 132 -3.87 -7.84 -0.78
CA THR A 132 -3.02 -9.01 -0.48
C THR A 132 -3.02 -9.32 1.01
N ASP A 133 -3.43 -10.54 1.35
CA ASP A 133 -3.46 -11.04 2.72
C ASP A 133 -2.76 -12.40 2.83
N GLU A 134 -1.58 -12.39 3.45
CA GLU A 134 -0.72 -13.54 3.65
C GLU A 134 -0.36 -13.73 5.13
N LEU A 135 -1.12 -13.08 6.04
CA LEU A 135 -0.83 -13.14 7.47
C LEU A 135 -0.90 -14.58 7.99
N ASP A 136 0.05 -14.93 8.86
CA ASP A 136 -0.08 -16.15 9.64
C ASP A 136 -1.30 -16.06 10.58
N ASP A 137 -2.01 -17.15 10.82
CA ASP A 137 -3.21 -17.18 11.65
C ASP A 137 -2.99 -16.60 13.06
N VAL A 138 -1.84 -16.90 13.66
CA VAL A 138 -1.47 -16.35 14.98
C VAL A 138 -1.34 -14.82 14.97
N ALA A 139 -1.01 -14.23 13.81
CA ALA A 139 -0.88 -12.80 13.66
C ALA A 139 -2.24 -12.08 13.61
N ARG A 140 -3.32 -12.80 13.30
CA ARG A 140 -4.67 -12.25 13.18
C ARG A 140 -5.39 -12.09 14.50
N ILE A 141 -5.04 -12.93 15.48
CA ILE A 141 -5.76 -12.98 16.77
C ILE A 141 -5.49 -11.71 17.59
N THR A 142 -6.58 -11.05 17.99
CA THR A 142 -6.54 -9.99 19.00
C THR A 142 -7.10 -10.51 20.34
N GLY A 143 -6.93 -9.73 21.41
CA GLY A 143 -7.54 -10.07 22.70
C GLY A 143 -9.03 -9.73 22.80
N TYR A 144 -9.66 -9.24 21.73
CA TYR A 144 -11.07 -8.89 21.71
C TYR A 144 -11.86 -9.90 20.86
N PRO A 145 -12.88 -10.61 21.44
CA PRO A 145 -13.65 -11.61 20.71
C PRO A 145 -14.32 -11.05 19.45
N GLY A 146 -14.13 -11.71 18.31
CA GLY A 146 -14.71 -11.31 17.03
C GLY A 146 -13.97 -10.18 16.31
N VAL A 147 -12.90 -9.62 16.89
CA VAL A 147 -12.06 -8.61 16.23
C VAL A 147 -10.75 -9.24 15.84
N TYR A 148 -10.50 -9.38 14.55
CA TYR A 148 -9.28 -9.95 13.97
C TYR A 148 -8.51 -8.89 13.20
N ARG A 149 -7.18 -9.03 13.14
CA ARG A 149 -6.36 -8.16 12.31
C ARG A 149 -6.48 -8.56 10.85
N LYS A 150 -6.58 -7.56 9.97
CA LYS A 150 -6.63 -7.69 8.51
C LYS A 150 -5.34 -7.15 7.90
N SER A 151 -5.07 -7.53 6.67
CA SER A 151 -3.91 -7.06 5.94
C SER A 151 -4.27 -5.82 5.10
N HIS A 152 -4.24 -4.64 5.73
CA HIS A 152 -4.30 -3.38 5.01
C HIS A 152 -2.91 -2.72 5.01
N VAL A 153 -2.18 -2.90 3.94
CA VAL A 153 -0.76 -2.55 3.83
C VAL A 153 -0.42 -1.97 2.46
N HIS A 154 0.69 -1.26 2.34
CA HIS A 154 1.21 -0.79 1.05
C HIS A 154 1.91 -1.96 0.32
N CYS A 155 1.16 -3.01 -0.02
CA CYS A 155 1.68 -4.31 -0.43
C CYS A 155 2.61 -4.21 -1.64
N LEU A 156 2.17 -3.57 -2.72
CA LEU A 156 2.94 -3.43 -3.96
C LEU A 156 4.30 -2.74 -3.71
N ASN A 157 4.30 -1.62 -2.98
CA ASN A 157 5.54 -0.93 -2.61
C ASN A 157 6.41 -1.79 -1.70
N GLN A 158 5.84 -2.43 -0.70
CA GLN A 158 6.59 -3.25 0.26
C GLN A 158 7.25 -4.45 -0.39
N LYS A 159 6.50 -5.21 -1.19
CA LYS A 159 7.06 -6.38 -1.87
C LYS A 159 8.11 -5.98 -2.91
N GLU A 160 7.88 -4.91 -3.67
CA GLU A 160 8.87 -4.41 -4.61
C GLU A 160 10.18 -4.00 -3.92
N CYS A 161 10.10 -3.30 -2.79
CA CYS A 161 11.29 -2.93 -2.02
C CYS A 161 12.00 -4.15 -1.42
N ALA A 162 11.25 -5.17 -0.98
CA ALA A 162 11.83 -6.43 -0.50
C ALA A 162 12.52 -7.22 -1.62
N ILE A 163 11.94 -7.26 -2.82
CA ILE A 163 12.53 -7.87 -4.02
C ILE A 163 13.84 -7.17 -4.37
N ARG A 164 13.84 -5.84 -4.47
CA ARG A 164 15.05 -5.05 -4.76
C ARG A 164 16.16 -5.26 -3.73
N TYR A 165 15.77 -5.40 -2.46
CA TYR A 165 16.74 -5.70 -1.41
C TYR A 165 17.34 -7.10 -1.58
N ALA A 166 16.51 -8.11 -1.84
CA ALA A 166 16.97 -9.47 -2.11
C ALA A 166 17.91 -9.52 -3.33
N ASP A 167 17.56 -8.84 -4.43
CA ASP A 167 18.39 -8.72 -5.63
C ASP A 167 19.75 -8.09 -5.32
N SER A 168 19.80 -7.07 -4.45
CA SER A 168 21.06 -6.44 -4.01
C SER A 168 21.99 -7.40 -3.26
N LEU A 169 21.42 -8.47 -2.68
CA LEU A 169 22.16 -9.57 -2.04
C LEU A 169 22.50 -10.72 -3.00
N GLY A 170 22.06 -10.66 -4.26
CA GLY A 170 22.15 -11.76 -5.22
C GLY A 170 21.25 -12.95 -4.86
N LYS A 171 20.15 -12.71 -4.15
CA LYS A 171 19.17 -13.69 -3.71
C LYS A 171 17.81 -13.40 -4.34
N ARG A 172 16.95 -14.42 -4.38
CA ARG A 172 15.53 -14.24 -4.70
C ARG A 172 14.76 -13.79 -3.45
N TYR A 173 13.60 -13.17 -3.65
CA TYR A 173 12.75 -12.70 -2.55
C TYR A 173 12.28 -13.84 -1.62
N ASP A 174 12.07 -15.05 -2.16
CA ASP A 174 11.70 -16.24 -1.36
C ASP A 174 12.87 -16.89 -0.60
N GLU A 175 14.08 -16.34 -0.72
CA GLU A 175 15.28 -16.79 -0.02
C GLU A 175 15.70 -15.87 1.14
N VAL A 176 14.92 -14.81 1.40
CA VAL A 176 15.23 -13.81 2.43
C VAL A 176 14.08 -13.59 3.42
N ASN A 177 14.44 -13.14 4.61
CA ASN A 177 13.53 -12.58 5.59
C ASN A 177 13.82 -11.08 5.74
N VAL A 178 12.85 -10.23 5.42
CA VAL A 178 13.02 -8.79 5.40
C VAL A 178 11.92 -8.11 6.21
N ILE A 179 12.26 -7.06 6.94
CA ILE A 179 11.26 -6.18 7.52
C ILE A 179 11.21 -4.92 6.66
N VAL A 180 10.04 -4.60 6.11
CA VAL A 180 9.86 -3.38 5.32
C VAL A 180 8.98 -2.40 6.08
N ALA A 181 9.45 -1.16 6.21
CA ALA A 181 8.72 -0.06 6.83
C ALA A 181 8.43 1.03 5.78
N HIS A 182 7.20 1.08 5.29
CA HIS A 182 6.73 2.17 4.43
C HIS A 182 6.22 3.31 5.30
N VAL A 183 6.86 4.48 5.20
CA VAL A 183 6.50 5.69 5.96
C VAL A 183 6.09 6.78 4.97
N GLY A 184 4.80 6.92 4.76
CA GLY A 184 4.16 7.89 3.87
C GLY A 184 2.94 8.50 4.54
N GLY A 185 1.93 8.95 3.82
CA GLY A 185 0.67 9.40 4.42
C GLY A 185 0.05 8.38 5.39
N GLY A 186 0.16 7.09 5.05
CA GLY A 186 0.02 5.96 5.99
C GLY A 186 1.38 5.39 6.39
N LEU A 187 1.43 4.62 7.48
CA LEU A 187 2.62 3.94 7.93
C LEU A 187 2.33 2.45 8.08
N SER A 188 3.00 1.62 7.28
CA SER A 188 2.93 0.17 7.41
C SER A 188 4.31 -0.43 7.60
N VAL A 189 4.44 -1.29 8.58
CA VAL A 189 5.60 -2.15 8.75
C VAL A 189 5.14 -3.58 8.53
N ALA A 190 5.89 -4.39 7.80
CA ALA A 190 5.56 -5.80 7.60
C ALA A 190 6.79 -6.70 7.75
N ALA A 191 6.54 -7.89 8.28
CA ALA A 191 7.49 -8.99 8.32
C ALA A 191 7.32 -9.85 7.06
N HIS A 192 8.34 -9.87 6.22
CA HIS A 192 8.37 -10.71 5.03
C HIS A 192 9.22 -11.95 5.32
N ARG A 193 8.63 -13.12 5.19
CA ARG A 193 9.30 -14.42 5.38
C ARG A 193 9.19 -15.24 4.10
N HIS A 194 10.32 -15.47 3.44
CA HIS A 194 10.41 -16.32 2.25
C HIS A 194 9.33 -15.99 1.20
N GLY A 195 9.26 -14.70 0.79
CA GLY A 195 8.35 -14.23 -0.26
C GLY A 195 6.94 -13.86 0.22
N ARG A 196 6.58 -14.07 1.50
CA ARG A 196 5.24 -13.81 2.06
C ARG A 196 5.28 -12.73 3.14
N MET A 197 4.28 -11.86 3.18
CA MET A 197 4.03 -10.93 4.29
C MET A 197 3.27 -11.64 5.42
N VAL A 198 4.00 -12.20 6.39
CA VAL A 198 3.42 -13.05 7.44
C VAL A 198 2.84 -12.31 8.63
N ASP A 199 3.20 -11.05 8.80
CA ASP A 199 2.65 -10.14 9.81
C ASP A 199 2.79 -8.69 9.36
N THR A 200 1.81 -7.84 9.68
CA THR A 200 1.84 -6.39 9.41
C THR A 200 0.93 -5.65 10.39
N ASN A 201 1.13 -4.35 10.58
CA ASN A 201 0.11 -3.51 11.19
C ASN A 201 -0.96 -3.12 10.15
N ASP A 202 -2.18 -2.92 10.61
CA ASP A 202 -3.28 -2.47 9.77
C ASP A 202 -3.30 -0.94 9.70
N VAL A 203 -3.05 -0.39 8.50
CA VAL A 203 -2.97 1.05 8.31
C VAL A 203 -4.32 1.76 8.28
N LEU A 204 -5.43 1.04 8.11
CA LEU A 204 -6.78 1.60 8.02
C LEU A 204 -7.51 1.56 9.36
N GLU A 205 -7.28 0.51 10.17
CA GLU A 205 -8.03 0.25 11.40
C GLU A 205 -7.30 0.77 12.67
N GLY A 206 -6.22 1.53 12.50
CA GLY A 206 -5.55 2.23 13.59
C GLY A 206 -4.63 1.33 14.43
N SER A 207 -3.90 0.40 13.79
CA SER A 207 -2.88 -0.39 14.47
C SER A 207 -1.46 0.00 14.08
N GLY A 208 -0.50 -0.25 14.98
CA GLY A 208 0.91 0.05 14.79
C GLY A 208 1.29 1.52 15.02
N PRO A 209 2.42 1.99 14.48
CA PRO A 209 2.87 3.36 14.66
C PRO A 209 1.88 4.37 14.08
N PHE A 210 1.74 5.52 14.72
CA PHE A 210 0.99 6.60 14.09
C PHE A 210 1.73 7.12 12.85
N ALA A 211 0.95 7.56 11.87
CA ALA A 211 1.44 8.03 10.58
C ALA A 211 1.28 9.56 10.46
N PRO A 212 1.72 10.18 9.36
CA PRO A 212 1.45 11.59 9.12
C PRO A 212 -0.01 12.01 9.31
N ASN A 213 -1.01 11.19 8.93
CA ASN A 213 -2.42 11.55 9.07
C ASN A 213 -3.31 10.49 9.74
N ARG A 214 -2.74 9.49 10.44
CA ARG A 214 -3.47 8.41 11.13
C ARG A 214 -2.97 8.23 12.54
N SER A 215 -3.88 7.88 13.47
CA SER A 215 -3.57 7.83 14.91
C SER A 215 -2.63 6.69 15.32
N GLY A 216 -2.58 5.59 14.53
CA GLY A 216 -1.91 4.35 14.96
C GLY A 216 -2.52 3.76 16.23
N ASP A 217 -1.71 2.97 16.95
CA ASP A 217 -2.11 2.35 18.20
C ASP A 217 -2.42 3.40 19.27
N VAL A 218 -3.66 3.34 19.77
CA VAL A 218 -4.11 4.14 20.90
C VAL A 218 -4.70 3.22 21.97
N PRO A 219 -4.63 3.56 23.28
CA PRO A 219 -5.28 2.78 24.30
C PRO A 219 -6.79 2.68 24.03
N ALA A 220 -7.30 1.45 23.86
CA ALA A 220 -8.68 1.20 23.45
C ALA A 220 -9.72 1.82 24.40
N LYS A 221 -9.48 1.75 25.73
CA LYS A 221 -10.43 2.27 26.73
C LYS A 221 -10.68 3.79 26.62
N PRO A 222 -9.67 4.67 26.55
CA PRO A 222 -9.91 6.10 26.28
C PRO A 222 -10.66 6.37 24.98
N VAL A 223 -10.36 5.66 23.90
CA VAL A 223 -11.07 5.84 22.61
C VAL A 223 -12.54 5.44 22.74
N ALA A 224 -12.82 4.30 23.39
CA ALA A 224 -14.19 3.90 23.67
C ALA A 224 -14.94 4.93 24.55
N GLN A 225 -14.28 5.50 25.57
CA GLN A 225 -14.85 6.56 26.38
C GLN A 225 -15.18 7.82 25.56
N LEU A 226 -14.30 8.24 24.66
CA LEU A 226 -14.57 9.36 23.74
C LEU A 226 -15.74 9.06 22.80
N ALA A 227 -15.76 7.86 22.19
CA ALA A 227 -16.81 7.45 21.27
C ALA A 227 -18.22 7.42 21.93
N PHE A 228 -18.30 7.06 23.20
CA PHE A 228 -19.55 6.99 23.95
C PHE A 228 -19.80 8.21 24.86
N SER A 229 -18.98 9.26 24.83
CA SER A 229 -19.16 10.47 25.64
C SER A 229 -20.37 11.29 25.24
N GLY A 230 -20.81 11.19 23.97
CA GLY A 230 -21.80 12.08 23.36
C GLY A 230 -21.22 13.43 22.92
N GLU A 231 -19.93 13.68 23.14
CA GLU A 231 -19.24 14.93 22.75
C GLU A 231 -18.74 14.90 21.31
N HIS A 232 -18.58 13.69 20.75
CA HIS A 232 -18.06 13.45 19.40
C HIS A 232 -18.98 12.55 18.59
N SER A 233 -19.15 12.86 17.33
CA SER A 233 -19.83 11.97 16.37
C SER A 233 -18.96 10.76 16.00
N LYS A 234 -19.59 9.67 15.54
CA LYS A 234 -18.86 8.52 14.97
C LYS A 234 -17.88 8.99 13.87
N GLN A 235 -18.30 9.90 13.00
CA GLN A 235 -17.48 10.38 11.89
C GLN A 235 -16.22 11.11 12.37
N GLU A 236 -16.31 11.92 13.43
CA GLU A 236 -15.15 12.63 14.02
C GLU A 236 -14.16 11.63 14.62
N VAL A 237 -14.63 10.67 15.44
CA VAL A 237 -13.76 9.67 16.05
C VAL A 237 -13.07 8.81 15.00
N MET A 238 -13.82 8.28 14.02
CA MET A 238 -13.26 7.48 12.93
C MET A 238 -12.35 8.31 12.02
N GLY A 239 -12.65 9.61 11.87
CA GLY A 239 -11.81 10.55 11.12
C GLY A 239 -10.41 10.69 11.73
N VAL A 240 -10.31 10.82 13.04
CA VAL A 240 -9.01 10.90 13.74
C VAL A 240 -8.22 9.61 13.59
N ILE A 241 -8.88 8.45 13.64
CA ILE A 241 -8.22 7.17 13.44
C ILE A 241 -7.62 7.08 12.02
N GLY A 242 -8.38 7.40 10.98
CA GLY A 242 -8.02 7.05 9.61
C GLY A 242 -7.53 8.19 8.70
N LYS A 243 -7.70 9.49 9.07
CA LYS A 243 -7.47 10.60 8.14
C LYS A 243 -6.91 11.89 8.75
N THR A 244 -7.23 12.21 9.99
CA THR A 244 -6.95 13.52 10.62
C THR A 244 -6.16 13.41 11.92
N GLY A 245 -5.67 12.23 12.26
CA GLY A 245 -4.79 11.97 13.39
C GLY A 245 -3.31 12.17 13.05
N GLY A 246 -2.44 11.53 13.80
CA GLY A 246 -1.01 11.54 13.57
C GLY A 246 -0.37 12.92 13.63
N LEU A 247 0.61 13.18 12.75
CA LEU A 247 1.28 14.48 12.68
C LEU A 247 0.28 15.60 12.38
N LEU A 248 -0.66 15.36 11.44
CA LEU A 248 -1.69 16.33 11.09
C LEU A 248 -2.52 16.76 12.31
N GLY A 249 -2.99 15.79 13.10
CA GLY A 249 -3.79 16.07 14.28
C GLY A 249 -2.99 16.73 15.43
N LEU A 250 -1.71 16.42 15.58
CA LEU A 250 -0.86 16.90 16.66
C LEU A 250 -0.14 18.21 16.33
N LEU A 251 0.20 18.44 15.06
CA LEU A 251 1.03 19.57 14.62
C LEU A 251 0.33 20.52 13.63
N GLY A 252 -0.87 20.16 13.14
CA GLY A 252 -1.63 20.91 12.16
C GLY A 252 -1.13 20.73 10.71
N THR A 253 -0.14 19.86 10.49
CA THR A 253 0.40 19.53 9.16
C THR A 253 0.95 18.10 9.14
N ASP A 254 0.85 17.43 8.00
CA ASP A 254 1.45 16.13 7.71
C ASP A 254 2.68 16.23 6.77
N ASP A 255 3.08 17.46 6.43
CA ASP A 255 4.26 17.73 5.60
C ASP A 255 5.54 17.64 6.44
N ALA A 256 6.31 16.58 6.22
CA ALA A 256 7.56 16.32 6.92
C ALA A 256 8.62 17.45 6.70
N ILE A 257 8.61 18.11 5.54
CA ILE A 257 9.54 19.22 5.25
C ILE A 257 9.20 20.40 6.15
N ALA A 258 7.92 20.82 6.17
CA ALA A 258 7.46 21.91 7.02
C ALA A 258 7.67 21.63 8.52
N ILE A 259 7.54 20.35 8.94
CA ILE A 259 7.80 19.92 10.32
C ILE A 259 9.29 20.06 10.64
N ASN A 260 10.20 19.63 9.76
CA ASN A 260 11.63 19.78 9.97
C ASN A 260 12.07 21.25 10.03
N GLU A 261 11.51 22.13 9.20
CA GLU A 261 11.73 23.58 9.28
C GLU A 261 11.35 24.15 10.66
N ARG A 262 10.23 23.69 11.24
CA ARG A 262 9.83 24.07 12.61
C ARG A 262 10.80 23.53 13.66
N ILE A 263 11.28 22.31 13.50
CA ILE A 263 12.28 21.71 14.41
C ILE A 263 13.58 22.51 14.40
N ASP A 264 14.06 22.87 13.22
CA ASP A 264 15.26 23.68 13.03
C ASP A 264 15.12 25.08 13.61
N ALA A 265 13.89 25.64 13.58
CA ALA A 265 13.54 26.89 14.23
C ALA A 265 13.39 26.79 15.77
N GLY A 266 13.56 25.59 16.35
CA GLY A 266 13.54 25.35 17.80
C GLY A 266 12.18 24.94 18.38
N ASP A 267 11.21 24.49 17.55
CA ASP A 267 9.92 23.95 18.02
C ASP A 267 10.12 22.59 18.70
N ALA A 268 10.23 22.60 20.03
CA ALA A 268 10.44 21.40 20.83
C ALA A 268 9.26 20.42 20.78
N TRP A 269 8.03 20.92 20.59
CA TRP A 269 6.85 20.06 20.46
C TRP A 269 6.86 19.32 19.12
N ALA A 270 7.12 20.00 18.01
CA ALA A 270 7.25 19.39 16.69
C ALA A 270 8.33 18.30 16.70
N LYS A 271 9.49 18.59 17.31
CA LYS A 271 10.58 17.62 17.48
C LYS A 271 10.13 16.38 18.26
N LEU A 272 9.50 16.56 19.41
CA LEU A 272 9.05 15.45 20.25
C LEU A 272 8.05 14.55 19.51
N VAL A 273 7.07 15.15 18.81
CA VAL A 273 6.05 14.40 18.06
C VAL A 273 6.67 13.65 16.89
N TYR A 274 7.57 14.28 16.14
CA TYR A 274 8.24 13.65 15.01
C TYR A 274 9.15 12.49 15.43
N GLU A 275 9.93 12.69 16.49
CA GLU A 275 10.76 11.65 17.10
C GLU A 275 9.89 10.51 17.69
N ALA A 276 8.68 10.79 18.18
CA ALA A 276 7.76 9.76 18.66
C ALA A 276 7.27 8.86 17.53
N MET A 277 7.00 9.40 16.33
CA MET A 277 6.66 8.61 15.14
C MET A 277 7.83 7.69 14.76
N ALA A 278 9.07 8.22 14.70
CA ALA A 278 10.26 7.42 14.43
C ALA A 278 10.50 6.34 15.50
N TYR A 279 10.26 6.66 16.77
CA TYR A 279 10.38 5.72 17.88
C TYR A 279 9.36 4.58 17.78
N GLN A 280 8.10 4.88 17.46
CA GLN A 280 7.09 3.85 17.30
C GLN A 280 7.36 2.98 16.06
N THR A 281 7.86 3.56 14.97
CA THR A 281 8.32 2.80 13.80
C THR A 281 9.43 1.81 14.18
N ALA A 282 10.43 2.25 14.91
CA ALA A 282 11.50 1.38 15.41
C ALA A 282 10.99 0.26 16.32
N LYS A 283 10.03 0.57 17.21
CA LYS A 283 9.38 -0.45 18.06
C LYS A 283 8.66 -1.52 17.23
N GLN A 284 7.93 -1.10 16.19
CA GLN A 284 7.19 -2.03 15.33
C GLN A 284 8.16 -2.94 14.54
N ILE A 285 9.26 -2.38 14.03
CA ILE A 285 10.35 -3.17 13.41
C ILE A 285 10.88 -4.21 14.40
N GLY A 286 11.14 -3.82 15.65
CA GLY A 286 11.59 -4.75 16.70
C GLY A 286 10.57 -5.85 17.01
N ALA A 287 9.28 -5.52 17.04
CA ALA A 287 8.20 -6.50 17.21
C ALA A 287 8.17 -7.51 16.07
N PHE A 288 8.32 -7.06 14.83
CA PHE A 288 8.33 -7.95 13.67
C PHE A 288 9.64 -8.76 13.51
N ALA A 289 10.74 -8.29 14.09
CA ALA A 289 11.93 -9.15 14.23
C ALA A 289 11.63 -10.39 15.09
N ALA A 290 10.77 -10.25 16.11
CA ALA A 290 10.31 -11.39 16.89
C ALA A 290 9.39 -12.33 16.07
N ALA A 291 8.52 -11.80 15.20
CA ALA A 291 7.71 -12.61 14.29
C ALA A 291 8.56 -13.42 13.30
N LEU A 292 9.75 -12.93 12.98
CA LEU A 292 10.76 -13.63 12.16
C LEU A 292 11.78 -14.43 12.99
N GLU A 293 11.54 -14.63 14.30
CA GLU A 293 12.42 -15.35 15.23
C GLU A 293 13.86 -14.80 15.28
N GLY A 294 14.03 -13.52 15.03
CA GLY A 294 15.34 -12.85 14.96
C GLY A 294 16.15 -13.18 13.69
N LYS A 295 15.58 -13.96 12.76
CA LYS A 295 16.23 -14.32 11.48
C LYS A 295 15.88 -13.27 10.43
N VAL A 296 16.56 -12.14 10.46
CA VAL A 296 16.29 -10.97 9.60
C VAL A 296 17.53 -10.70 8.74
N ASP A 297 17.39 -10.79 7.40
CA ASP A 297 18.48 -10.49 6.46
C ASP A 297 18.64 -8.97 6.28
N GLY A 298 17.58 -8.19 6.42
CA GLY A 298 17.62 -6.73 6.31
C GLY A 298 16.35 -6.01 6.73
N ILE A 299 16.49 -4.72 6.95
CA ILE A 299 15.41 -3.78 7.25
C ILE A 299 15.39 -2.73 6.14
N VAL A 300 14.27 -2.60 5.45
CA VAL A 300 14.10 -1.64 4.36
C VAL A 300 13.12 -0.55 4.78
N MET A 301 13.56 0.71 4.75
CA MET A 301 12.70 1.87 4.94
C MET A 301 12.32 2.46 3.59
N THR A 302 11.03 2.72 3.36
CA THR A 302 10.49 3.27 2.12
C THR A 302 9.37 4.26 2.40
N GLY A 303 8.77 4.85 1.36
CA GLY A 303 7.81 5.95 1.50
C GLY A 303 8.50 7.32 1.53
N GLY A 304 7.70 8.38 1.41
CA GLY A 304 8.19 9.74 1.28
C GLY A 304 9.04 10.24 2.46
N VAL A 305 8.67 9.85 3.69
CA VAL A 305 9.41 10.22 4.91
C VAL A 305 10.80 9.55 4.99
N SER A 306 10.98 8.42 4.29
CA SER A 306 12.30 7.76 4.23
C SER A 306 13.34 8.51 3.37
N ASN A 307 12.98 9.65 2.77
CA ASN A 307 13.95 10.63 2.22
C ASN A 307 14.57 11.53 3.31
N ASP A 308 14.00 11.56 4.51
CA ASP A 308 14.53 12.29 5.64
C ASP A 308 15.63 11.46 6.33
N GLU A 309 16.88 11.82 6.09
CA GLU A 309 18.05 11.15 6.66
C GLU A 309 18.03 11.17 8.19
N GLY A 310 17.50 12.22 8.82
CA GLY A 310 17.38 12.36 10.27
C GLY A 310 16.39 11.33 10.85
N PHE A 311 15.25 11.13 10.18
CA PHE A 311 14.27 10.12 10.55
C PHE A 311 14.85 8.70 10.39
N VAL A 312 15.47 8.43 9.27
CA VAL A 312 16.12 7.13 8.99
C VAL A 312 17.21 6.83 10.01
N ALA A 313 18.11 7.78 10.27
CA ALA A 313 19.19 7.61 11.24
C ALA A 313 18.66 7.40 12.68
N TYR A 314 17.52 8.04 13.03
CA TYR A 314 16.88 7.79 14.33
C TYR A 314 16.40 6.35 14.44
N VAL A 315 15.72 5.83 13.42
CA VAL A 315 15.23 4.43 13.37
C VAL A 315 16.42 3.46 13.37
N GLU A 316 17.39 3.64 12.48
CA GLU A 316 18.58 2.79 12.36
C GLU A 316 19.33 2.64 13.68
N ARG A 317 19.55 3.75 14.41
CA ARG A 317 20.19 3.73 15.74
C ARG A 317 19.45 2.84 16.74
N LYS A 318 18.13 2.63 16.55
CA LYS A 318 17.29 1.81 17.44
C LYS A 318 17.23 0.33 17.03
N VAL A 319 17.34 0.05 15.72
CA VAL A 319 17.08 -1.31 15.18
C VAL A 319 18.27 -1.91 14.42
N GLY A 320 19.33 -1.15 14.17
CA GLY A 320 20.53 -1.62 13.43
C GLY A 320 21.26 -2.80 14.06
N TRP A 321 20.97 -3.11 15.32
CA TRP A 321 21.44 -4.32 15.99
C TRP A 321 20.69 -5.60 15.53
N ILE A 322 19.53 -5.47 14.86
CA ILE A 322 18.72 -6.59 14.34
C ILE A 322 19.32 -7.04 13.01
N ALA A 323 19.47 -6.12 12.06
CA ALA A 323 19.95 -6.35 10.71
C ALA A 323 20.39 -5.04 10.04
N PRO A 324 21.10 -5.07 8.90
CA PRO A 324 21.40 -3.86 8.13
C PRO A 324 20.12 -3.09 7.76
N VAL A 325 20.18 -1.76 7.87
CA VAL A 325 19.08 -0.87 7.48
C VAL A 325 19.44 -0.18 6.18
N VAL A 326 18.52 -0.23 5.21
CA VAL A 326 18.63 0.51 3.95
C VAL A 326 17.40 1.39 3.75
N ALA A 327 17.56 2.55 3.12
CA ALA A 327 16.47 3.43 2.78
C ALA A 327 16.29 3.51 1.27
N TYR A 328 15.09 3.17 0.80
CA TYR A 328 14.60 3.41 -0.55
C TYR A 328 13.52 4.49 -0.46
N GLY A 329 13.96 5.75 -0.41
CA GLY A 329 13.03 6.89 -0.27
C GLY A 329 12.11 7.03 -1.47
N GLY A 330 10.81 7.21 -1.21
CA GLY A 330 9.80 7.37 -2.24
C GLY A 330 8.76 6.24 -2.27
N ASP A 331 7.91 6.32 -3.27
CA ASP A 331 6.83 5.37 -3.53
C ASP A 331 7.12 4.65 -4.86
N PHE A 332 7.24 3.33 -4.79
CA PHE A 332 7.58 2.47 -5.92
C PHE A 332 6.38 1.67 -6.46
N GLU A 333 5.16 2.11 -6.20
CA GLU A 333 3.98 1.37 -6.67
C GLU A 333 3.92 1.26 -8.20
N MET A 334 4.15 2.36 -8.91
CA MET A 334 4.10 2.34 -10.38
C MET A 334 5.27 1.54 -10.97
N GLU A 335 6.44 1.73 -10.40
CA GLU A 335 7.67 1.00 -10.75
C GLU A 335 7.54 -0.50 -10.45
N GLY A 336 6.98 -0.86 -9.30
CA GLY A 336 6.74 -2.24 -8.88
C GLY A 336 5.71 -2.94 -9.76
N ALA A 337 4.63 -2.23 -10.14
CA ALA A 337 3.65 -2.75 -11.10
C ALA A 337 4.30 -3.02 -12.48
N ALA A 338 5.18 -2.13 -12.94
CA ALA A 338 5.91 -2.32 -14.19
C ALA A 338 6.90 -3.49 -14.10
N ALA A 339 7.68 -3.57 -13.01
CA ALA A 339 8.64 -4.65 -12.79
C ALA A 339 7.95 -6.02 -12.71
N GLY A 340 6.81 -6.11 -12.02
CA GLY A 340 6.01 -7.33 -11.98
C GLY A 340 5.50 -7.74 -13.37
N ALA A 341 5.02 -6.79 -14.17
CA ALA A 341 4.61 -7.09 -15.55
C ALA A 341 5.79 -7.60 -16.41
N VAL A 342 7.00 -7.06 -16.21
CA VAL A 342 8.21 -7.56 -16.89
C VAL A 342 8.51 -8.99 -16.45
N ARG A 343 8.48 -9.30 -15.13
CA ARG A 343 8.70 -10.65 -14.61
C ARG A 343 7.69 -11.65 -15.18
N ALA A 344 6.42 -11.24 -15.35
CA ALA A 344 5.40 -12.04 -16.00
C ALA A 344 5.73 -12.33 -17.47
N LEU A 345 6.13 -11.31 -18.23
CA LEU A 345 6.48 -11.45 -19.66
C LEU A 345 7.74 -12.30 -19.88
N GLU A 346 8.68 -12.26 -18.95
CA GLU A 346 9.92 -13.05 -18.99
C GLU A 346 9.72 -14.48 -18.45
N GLY A 347 8.58 -14.76 -17.80
CA GLY A 347 8.32 -16.04 -17.17
C GLY A 347 9.20 -16.33 -15.95
N THR A 348 9.73 -15.28 -15.30
CA THR A 348 10.54 -15.38 -14.08
C THR A 348 9.68 -15.38 -12.81
N GLU A 349 8.41 -14.99 -12.92
CA GLU A 349 7.37 -15.09 -11.90
C GLU A 349 6.09 -15.64 -12.53
N ASP A 350 5.44 -16.59 -11.86
CA ASP A 350 4.22 -17.24 -12.38
C ASP A 350 3.04 -16.27 -12.40
N VAL A 351 2.24 -16.36 -13.45
CA VAL A 351 0.99 -15.62 -13.59
C VAL A 351 -0.18 -16.47 -13.15
N MET A 352 -0.87 -16.04 -12.13
CA MET A 352 -2.02 -16.72 -11.53
C MET A 352 -3.34 -16.32 -12.22
N THR A 353 -4.31 -17.22 -12.18
CA THR A 353 -5.69 -16.93 -12.52
C THR A 353 -6.47 -16.55 -11.26
N TYR A 354 -7.22 -15.46 -11.32
CA TYR A 354 -8.10 -15.06 -10.23
C TYR A 354 -9.37 -15.91 -10.21
N THR A 355 -9.68 -16.51 -9.07
CA THR A 355 -10.86 -17.38 -8.91
C THR A 355 -12.03 -16.73 -8.18
N GLY A 356 -11.79 -15.58 -7.53
CA GLY A 356 -12.74 -14.96 -6.62
C GLY A 356 -12.75 -15.56 -5.21
N GLU A 357 -12.00 -16.65 -5.00
CA GLU A 357 -11.86 -17.25 -3.67
C GLU A 357 -10.86 -16.44 -2.84
N PRO A 358 -11.23 -16.02 -1.62
CA PRO A 358 -10.33 -15.26 -0.76
C PRO A 358 -9.19 -16.14 -0.22
N SER A 359 -8.02 -15.55 0.00
CA SER A 359 -6.89 -16.22 0.65
C SER A 359 -7.14 -16.49 2.14
N TRP A 360 -8.06 -15.74 2.74
CA TRP A 360 -8.54 -15.93 4.11
C TRP A 360 -10.00 -15.48 4.20
N ASP A 361 -10.86 -16.33 4.77
CA ASP A 361 -12.31 -16.12 4.93
C ASP A 361 -12.77 -16.36 6.38
N GLY A 362 -11.83 -16.38 7.33
CA GLY A 362 -12.09 -16.58 8.76
C GLY A 362 -11.43 -17.83 9.35
N PHE A 363 -11.65 -18.03 10.64
CA PHE A 363 -11.18 -19.23 11.34
C PHE A 363 -12.25 -20.30 11.32
N HIS A 364 -11.98 -21.45 10.71
CA HIS A 364 -12.85 -22.63 10.67
C HIS A 364 -12.51 -23.63 11.80
N LEU A 365 -12.37 -23.11 13.03
CA LEU A 365 -12.01 -23.87 14.22
C LEU A 365 -13.13 -23.80 15.26
N ASP A 366 -13.33 -24.91 16.02
CA ASP A 366 -14.27 -24.92 17.14
C ASP A 366 -13.90 -23.83 18.16
N GLY A 367 -14.88 -23.01 18.54
CA GLY A 367 -14.71 -21.92 19.50
C GLY A 367 -14.25 -20.59 18.89
N ALA A 368 -14.01 -20.51 17.57
CA ALA A 368 -13.76 -19.23 16.90
C ALA A 368 -15.01 -18.34 16.91
N PHE A 369 -14.80 -17.04 17.06
CA PHE A 369 -15.87 -16.05 16.93
C PHE A 369 -15.98 -15.58 15.48
N ALA A 370 -17.18 -15.25 15.04
CA ALA A 370 -17.36 -14.53 13.79
C ALA A 370 -16.71 -13.14 13.87
N ASP A 371 -16.21 -12.63 12.75
CA ASP A 371 -15.72 -11.25 12.66
C ASP A 371 -16.81 -10.25 13.06
N VAL A 372 -16.43 -9.20 13.76
CA VAL A 372 -17.31 -8.05 13.97
C VAL A 372 -17.36 -7.27 12.66
N GLU A 373 -18.53 -7.24 12.03
CA GLU A 373 -18.77 -6.39 10.87
C GLU A 373 -18.62 -4.91 11.27
N ALA A 374 -17.85 -4.15 10.50
CA ALA A 374 -17.54 -2.74 10.76
C ALA A 374 -18.71 -1.79 10.46
#